data_1f98cdd52c2977d747ac239792cbb12d
#
_entry.id   1f98cdd52c2977d747ac239792cbb12d
#
_cell.length_a   1.000
_cell.length_b   1.000
_cell.length_c   1.000
_cell.angle_alpha   90.00
_cell.angle_beta   90.00
_cell.angle_gamma   90.00
#
_symmetry.space_group_name_H-M   'P 1'
#
loop_
_entity.id
_entity.type
_entity.pdbx_description
1 polymer ?
#
loop_
_entity_poly.entity_id
_entity_poly.type
_entity_poly.pdbx_seq_one_letter_code
_entity_poly.pdbx_strand_id
1 'polypeptide(L)'
;LAAFENDGLVRDPDTSIAGTEVVEVTVPSGELVTLSTGFKVTAALAVESPGADLPELVTESPTFVFEDDSSEDYYQVVVYDAVGDIVWDASNIPGGSGGGPVEVPYAGEPLEAGMYYQFRATSIRDKNGTITPISRTEDLRGLFVYSP
;
A
#
# COMPACT_ATOMS: atom_id res chain seq x y z
N LEU A 1 -17.78 11.57 -8.96
CA LEU A 1 -16.56 11.45 -9.78
C LEU A 1 -15.58 10.61 -8.99
N ALA A 2 -15.29 9.41 -9.44
CA ALA A 2 -14.20 8.63 -8.92
C ALA A 2 -13.02 8.81 -9.88
N ALA A 3 -11.89 9.23 -9.38
CA ALA A 3 -10.67 9.18 -10.13
C ALA A 3 -9.86 8.01 -9.61
N PHE A 4 -9.53 7.11 -10.49
CA PHE A 4 -8.68 5.97 -10.21
C PHE A 4 -7.29 6.30 -10.69
N GLU A 5 -6.33 6.00 -9.89
CA GLU A 5 -4.97 5.99 -10.34
C GLU A 5 -4.72 4.73 -11.17
N ASN A 6 -3.74 4.78 -12.03
CA ASN A 6 -3.45 3.72 -12.97
C ASN A 6 -1.96 3.57 -13.29
N ASP A 7 -1.12 4.42 -12.77
CA ASP A 7 0.28 4.55 -13.21
C ASP A 7 1.26 4.69 -12.04
N GLY A 8 1.14 3.90 -11.02
CA GLY A 8 2.00 3.98 -9.83
C GLY A 8 1.68 5.17 -8.92
N LEU A 9 0.47 5.72 -9.04
CA LEU A 9 -0.03 6.78 -8.17
C LEU A 9 -1.19 6.25 -7.36
N VAL A 10 -1.12 6.39 -6.05
CA VAL A 10 -2.24 6.05 -5.16
C VAL A 10 -3.14 7.26 -4.99
N ARG A 11 -4.41 7.04 -5.22
CA ARG A 11 -5.45 7.99 -4.96
C ARG A 11 -6.59 7.31 -4.24
N ASP A 12 -6.49 7.32 -2.94
CA ASP A 12 -7.49 6.74 -2.07
C ASP A 12 -8.67 7.70 -1.93
N PRO A 13 -9.92 7.27 -2.19
CA PRO A 13 -11.10 8.11 -2.02
C PRO A 13 -11.47 8.33 -0.56
N ASP A 14 -10.89 7.60 0.37
CA ASP A 14 -11.06 7.85 1.79
C ASP A 14 -10.01 8.85 2.31
N THR A 15 -10.10 9.25 3.55
CA THR A 15 -9.18 10.18 4.19
C THR A 15 -8.01 9.48 4.88
N SER A 16 -7.79 8.20 4.62
CA SER A 16 -6.75 7.41 5.29
C SER A 16 -5.35 7.75 4.78
N ILE A 17 -5.22 8.24 3.54
CA ILE A 17 -3.96 8.66 2.95
C ILE A 17 -3.82 10.19 3.01
N ALA A 18 -2.67 10.67 3.46
CA ALA A 18 -2.40 12.09 3.63
C ALA A 18 -2.62 12.89 2.33
N GLY A 19 -3.41 13.94 2.42
CA GLY A 19 -3.72 14.83 1.31
C GLY A 19 -4.78 14.30 0.35
N THR A 20 -5.41 13.18 0.68
CA THR A 20 -6.58 12.66 -0.02
C THR A 20 -7.83 13.07 0.74
N GLU A 21 -8.67 13.86 0.10
CA GLU A 21 -9.94 14.31 0.66
C GLU A 21 -11.09 13.90 -0.27
N VAL A 22 -12.21 13.54 0.33
CA VAL A 22 -13.46 13.36 -0.41
C VAL A 22 -14.04 14.74 -0.68
N VAL A 23 -14.07 15.14 -1.94
CA VAL A 23 -14.64 16.42 -2.37
C VAL A 23 -15.99 16.16 -2.98
N GLU A 24 -17.05 16.66 -2.32
CA GLU A 24 -18.40 16.62 -2.89
C GLU A 24 -18.57 17.75 -3.89
N VAL A 25 -19.00 17.40 -5.11
CA VAL A 25 -19.19 18.34 -6.20
C VAL A 25 -20.59 18.17 -6.79
N THR A 26 -21.37 19.24 -6.75
CA THR A 26 -22.62 19.30 -7.52
C THR A 26 -22.31 19.81 -8.92
N VAL A 27 -22.58 19.01 -9.94
CA VAL A 27 -22.37 19.39 -11.35
C VAL A 27 -23.73 19.75 -11.97
N PRO A 28 -24.05 21.05 -12.15
CA PRO A 28 -25.25 21.47 -12.87
C PRO A 28 -25.17 21.08 -14.34
N SER A 29 -26.33 20.84 -14.95
CA SER A 29 -26.39 20.45 -16.36
C SER A 29 -25.84 21.55 -17.28
N GLY A 30 -24.84 21.23 -18.08
CA GLY A 30 -24.25 22.14 -19.06
C GLY A 30 -23.26 23.17 -18.50
N GLU A 31 -22.88 23.05 -17.24
CA GLU A 31 -21.92 23.95 -16.60
C GLU A 31 -20.56 23.27 -16.37
N LEU A 32 -19.51 24.09 -16.41
CA LEU A 32 -18.17 23.71 -16.00
C LEU A 32 -18.00 24.00 -14.50
N VAL A 33 -17.71 22.99 -13.72
CA VAL A 33 -17.40 23.16 -12.29
C VAL A 33 -15.92 23.09 -12.08
N THR A 34 -15.36 24.14 -11.49
CA THR A 34 -13.96 24.18 -11.06
C THR A 34 -13.89 23.85 -9.60
N LEU A 35 -13.07 22.86 -9.22
CA LEU A 35 -12.85 22.53 -7.82
C LEU A 35 -12.09 23.67 -7.14
N SER A 36 -12.58 24.13 -6.01
CA SER A 36 -11.96 25.17 -5.20
C SER A 36 -10.76 24.64 -4.39
N THR A 37 -10.72 23.34 -4.16
CA THR A 37 -9.68 22.65 -3.40
C THR A 37 -9.03 21.62 -4.31
N GLY A 38 -7.69 21.62 -4.35
CA GLY A 38 -6.94 20.55 -5.00
C GLY A 38 -6.94 19.30 -4.12
N PHE A 39 -6.72 18.18 -4.75
CA PHE A 39 -6.43 16.93 -4.03
C PHE A 39 -4.99 16.53 -4.33
N LYS A 40 -4.39 15.86 -3.37
CA LYS A 40 -3.03 15.37 -3.49
C LYS A 40 -3.05 13.95 -4.05
N VAL A 41 -2.14 13.68 -4.96
CA VAL A 41 -1.83 12.33 -5.44
C VAL A 41 -0.41 12.04 -4.98
N THR A 42 -0.22 10.92 -4.32
CA THR A 42 1.11 10.43 -3.92
C THR A 42 1.53 9.30 -4.85
N ALA A 43 2.83 9.15 -5.07
CA ALA A 43 3.34 7.95 -5.72
C ALA A 43 3.03 6.73 -4.84
N ALA A 44 2.65 5.62 -5.46
CA ALA A 44 2.54 4.35 -4.77
C ALA A 44 3.93 3.84 -4.38
N LEU A 45 4.01 3.05 -3.31
CA LEU A 45 5.22 2.28 -3.00
C LEU A 45 5.32 1.13 -4.02
N ALA A 46 6.41 1.09 -4.78
CA ALA A 46 6.62 0.00 -5.71
C ALA A 46 6.90 -1.31 -4.96
N VAL A 47 6.19 -2.37 -5.33
CA VAL A 47 6.48 -3.73 -4.84
C VAL A 47 7.60 -4.30 -5.68
N GLU A 48 8.63 -4.87 -5.04
CA GLU A 48 9.71 -5.56 -5.72
C GLU A 48 9.52 -7.08 -5.67
N SER A 49 9.15 -7.65 -4.53
CA SER A 49 8.78 -9.07 -4.37
C SER A 49 8.08 -9.36 -3.05
N PRO A 50 7.29 -10.45 -2.97
CA PRO A 50 6.73 -11.19 -4.09
C PRO A 50 5.61 -10.40 -4.78
N GLY A 51 5.36 -10.70 -6.05
CA GLY A 51 4.18 -10.19 -6.73
C GLY A 51 4.29 -8.76 -7.24
N ALA A 52 5.44 -8.35 -7.77
CA ALA A 52 5.66 -7.02 -8.34
C ALA A 52 4.69 -6.70 -9.48
N ASP A 53 4.55 -7.57 -10.45
CA ASP A 53 3.69 -7.37 -11.62
C ASP A 53 2.55 -8.39 -11.71
N LEU A 54 2.84 -9.63 -11.39
CA LEU A 54 1.90 -10.76 -11.46
C LEU A 54 1.99 -11.56 -10.17
N PRO A 55 0.95 -12.37 -9.83
CA PRO A 55 1.04 -13.27 -8.69
C PRO A 55 2.28 -14.17 -8.78
N GLU A 56 3.06 -14.22 -7.72
CA GLU A 56 4.30 -14.96 -7.64
C GLU A 56 4.12 -16.26 -6.85
N LEU A 57 4.77 -17.35 -7.31
CA LEU A 57 4.78 -18.62 -6.60
C LEU A 57 5.90 -18.59 -5.54
N VAL A 58 5.55 -18.79 -4.29
CA VAL A 58 6.48 -18.76 -3.16
C VAL A 58 6.52 -20.11 -2.49
N THR A 59 7.70 -20.71 -2.39
CA THR A 59 7.90 -22.07 -1.84
C THR A 59 8.42 -22.09 -0.40
N GLU A 60 8.90 -20.94 0.08
CA GLU A 60 9.40 -20.76 1.44
C GLU A 60 8.67 -19.61 2.14
N SER A 61 8.96 -19.37 3.41
CA SER A 61 8.43 -18.19 4.11
C SER A 61 8.86 -16.92 3.38
N PRO A 62 7.93 -16.06 2.93
CA PRO A 62 8.27 -14.91 2.11
C PRO A 62 9.05 -13.82 2.87
N THR A 63 9.86 -13.08 2.13
CA THR A 63 10.34 -11.75 2.54
C THR A 63 9.68 -10.74 1.61
N PHE A 64 8.97 -9.79 2.20
CA PHE A 64 8.32 -8.71 1.46
C PHE A 64 9.33 -7.61 1.16
N VAL A 65 9.48 -7.24 -0.11
CA VAL A 65 10.44 -6.23 -0.56
C VAL A 65 9.70 -5.15 -1.33
N PHE A 66 9.89 -3.90 -0.94
CA PHE A 66 9.26 -2.75 -1.56
C PHE A 66 10.15 -1.51 -1.48
N GLU A 67 9.86 -0.54 -2.34
CA GLU A 67 10.58 0.73 -2.41
C GLU A 67 10.51 1.51 -1.10
N ASP A 68 11.63 2.14 -0.75
CA ASP A 68 11.73 3.04 0.40
C ASP A 68 11.19 4.44 0.04
N ASP A 69 10.27 4.97 0.84
CA ASP A 69 9.78 6.34 0.71
C ASP A 69 10.67 7.27 1.56
N SER A 70 11.18 8.33 0.99
CA SER A 70 12.08 9.24 1.69
C SER A 70 11.43 10.19 2.69
N SER A 71 10.13 10.08 2.91
CA SER A 71 9.37 11.06 3.72
C SER A 71 8.66 10.48 4.93
N GLU A 72 8.79 9.20 5.16
CA GLU A 72 8.19 8.45 6.27
C GLU A 72 9.04 8.48 7.54
N ASP A 73 8.43 8.07 8.63
CA ASP A 73 9.12 7.76 9.89
C ASP A 73 9.27 6.24 10.09
N TYR A 74 8.32 5.47 9.57
CA TYR A 74 8.34 4.00 9.58
C TYR A 74 7.31 3.43 8.59
N TYR A 75 7.33 2.10 8.43
CA TYR A 75 6.36 1.36 7.62
C TYR A 75 5.48 0.45 8.47
N GLN A 76 4.32 0.14 7.91
CA GLN A 76 3.45 -0.95 8.31
C GLN A 76 3.25 -1.90 7.13
N VAL A 77 3.31 -3.21 7.40
CA VAL A 77 2.98 -4.25 6.42
C VAL A 77 1.82 -5.07 6.96
N VAL A 78 0.85 -5.35 6.10
CA VAL A 78 -0.29 -6.21 6.40
C VAL A 78 -0.39 -7.28 5.33
N VAL A 79 -0.64 -8.53 5.72
CA VAL A 79 -0.85 -9.65 4.81
C VAL A 79 -2.29 -10.12 4.93
N TYR A 80 -2.96 -10.19 3.79
CA TYR A 80 -4.33 -10.68 3.64
C TYR A 80 -4.34 -12.03 2.94
N ASP A 81 -5.31 -12.85 3.27
CA ASP A 81 -5.64 -14.04 2.49
C ASP A 81 -6.60 -13.71 1.33
N ALA A 82 -6.97 -14.76 0.55
CA ALA A 82 -7.85 -14.61 -0.61
C ALA A 82 -9.29 -14.19 -0.28
N VAL A 83 -9.71 -14.27 0.99
CA VAL A 83 -11.04 -13.82 1.43
C VAL A 83 -11.02 -12.45 2.08
N GLY A 84 -9.82 -11.87 2.24
CA GLY A 84 -9.61 -10.53 2.78
C GLY A 84 -9.39 -10.48 4.29
N ASP A 85 -9.20 -11.63 4.93
CA ASP A 85 -8.85 -11.67 6.35
C ASP A 85 -7.37 -11.35 6.54
N ILE A 86 -7.05 -10.58 7.59
CA ILE A 86 -5.66 -10.29 7.96
C ILE A 86 -5.08 -11.52 8.62
N VAL A 87 -4.05 -12.09 8.02
CA VAL A 87 -3.33 -13.26 8.56
C VAL A 87 -2.05 -12.86 9.30
N TRP A 88 -1.53 -11.67 9.03
CA TRP A 88 -0.37 -11.12 9.73
C TRP A 88 -0.25 -9.62 9.50
N ASP A 89 0.29 -8.93 10.49
CA ASP A 89 0.69 -7.53 10.38
C ASP A 89 1.97 -7.24 11.17
N ALA A 90 2.72 -6.25 10.71
CA ALA A 90 3.87 -5.70 11.40
C ALA A 90 3.92 -4.18 11.24
N SER A 91 4.34 -3.49 12.28
CA SER A 91 4.45 -2.04 12.31
C SER A 91 5.81 -1.58 12.87
N ASN A 92 6.07 -0.28 12.80
CA ASN A 92 7.36 0.31 13.20
C ASN A 92 8.56 -0.28 12.44
N ILE A 93 8.35 -0.66 11.19
CA ILE A 93 9.39 -1.18 10.31
C ILE A 93 10.24 0.01 9.85
N PRO A 94 11.56 0.00 10.06
CA PRO A 94 12.43 1.09 9.64
C PRO A 94 12.58 1.14 8.12
N GLY A 95 12.95 2.30 7.59
CA GLY A 95 13.32 2.48 6.18
C GLY A 95 14.51 1.62 5.76
N GLY A 96 14.68 1.51 4.45
CA GLY A 96 15.74 0.72 3.85
C GLY A 96 17.14 1.23 4.19
N SER A 97 18.07 0.32 4.43
CA SER A 97 19.45 0.69 4.75
C SER A 97 20.13 1.37 3.56
N GLY A 98 20.58 2.61 3.76
CA GLY A 98 21.31 3.35 2.74
C GLY A 98 20.48 3.81 1.55
N GLY A 99 19.15 3.88 1.69
CA GLY A 99 18.21 4.26 0.61
C GLY A 99 17.94 3.09 -0.36
N GLY A 100 18.18 1.87 0.07
CA GLY A 100 17.76 0.66 -0.66
C GLY A 100 16.33 0.27 -0.30
N PRO A 101 15.81 -0.82 -0.88
CA PRO A 101 14.46 -1.29 -0.59
C PRO A 101 14.29 -1.68 0.88
N VAL A 102 13.06 -1.67 1.33
CA VAL A 102 12.67 -2.18 2.64
C VAL A 102 12.41 -3.67 2.53
N GLU A 103 13.04 -4.46 3.38
CA GLU A 103 12.90 -5.92 3.42
C GLU A 103 12.26 -6.35 4.74
N VAL A 104 11.15 -7.08 4.67
CA VAL A 104 10.36 -7.49 5.81
C VAL A 104 10.11 -8.99 5.76
N PRO A 105 10.86 -9.82 6.52
CA PRO A 105 10.58 -11.24 6.61
C PRO A 105 9.21 -11.51 7.24
N TYR A 106 8.43 -12.41 6.64
CA TYR A 106 7.19 -12.88 7.25
C TYR A 106 7.49 -13.63 8.55
N ALA A 107 6.80 -13.24 9.61
CA ALA A 107 6.99 -13.81 10.94
C ALA A 107 5.64 -14.24 11.58
N GLY A 108 4.63 -14.49 10.76
CA GLY A 108 3.32 -14.97 11.19
C GLY A 108 3.23 -16.49 11.35
N GLU A 109 2.02 -16.97 11.55
CA GLU A 109 1.71 -18.39 11.54
C GLU A 109 2.00 -19.01 10.16
N PRO A 110 2.21 -20.33 10.08
CA PRO A 110 2.45 -20.98 8.79
C PRO A 110 1.36 -20.69 7.77
N LEU A 111 1.76 -20.31 6.58
CA LEU A 111 0.85 -20.06 5.46
C LEU A 111 0.24 -21.38 4.95
N GLU A 112 -1.01 -21.33 4.48
CA GLU A 112 -1.70 -22.48 3.93
C GLU A 112 -1.27 -22.74 2.48
N ALA A 113 -0.89 -23.99 2.19
CA ALA A 113 -0.47 -24.41 0.85
C ALA A 113 -1.60 -24.25 -0.18
N GLY A 114 -1.30 -23.63 -1.31
CA GLY A 114 -2.24 -23.34 -2.40
C GLY A 114 -3.10 -22.10 -2.18
N MET A 115 -3.00 -21.45 -1.04
CA MET A 115 -3.72 -20.22 -0.75
C MET A 115 -3.04 -19.01 -1.42
N TYR A 116 -3.86 -18.09 -1.95
CA TYR A 116 -3.42 -16.79 -2.42
C TYR A 116 -3.37 -15.80 -1.25
N TYR A 117 -2.34 -14.99 -1.26
CA TYR A 117 -2.13 -13.93 -0.29
C TYR A 117 -1.78 -12.64 -0.99
N GLN A 118 -2.03 -11.53 -0.31
CA GLN A 118 -1.55 -10.21 -0.72
C GLN A 118 -0.89 -9.53 0.47
N PHE A 119 0.32 -9.02 0.30
CA PHE A 119 0.85 -8.06 1.26
C PHE A 119 0.62 -6.64 0.79
N ARG A 120 0.41 -5.74 1.74
CA ARG A 120 0.35 -4.30 1.51
C ARG A 120 1.28 -3.59 2.48
N ALA A 121 2.14 -2.74 1.94
CA ALA A 121 2.98 -1.85 2.72
C ALA A 121 2.41 -0.43 2.71
N THR A 122 2.52 0.26 3.83
CA THR A 122 2.09 1.65 3.99
C THR A 122 3.22 2.43 4.66
N SER A 123 3.65 3.53 4.06
CA SER A 123 4.56 4.49 4.68
C SER A 123 3.81 5.39 5.65
N ILE A 124 4.36 5.59 6.82
CA ILE A 124 3.72 6.30 7.94
C ILE A 124 4.59 7.46 8.38
N ARG A 125 3.95 8.59 8.59
CA ARG A 125 4.54 9.73 9.28
C ARG A 125 3.92 9.90 10.66
N ASP A 126 4.76 10.05 11.67
CA ASP A 126 4.34 10.37 13.03
C ASP A 126 4.84 11.77 13.41
N LYS A 127 3.93 12.71 13.49
CA LYS A 127 4.22 14.05 13.99
C LYS A 127 3.63 14.23 15.37
N ASN A 128 4.46 14.08 16.38
CA ASN A 128 4.07 14.28 17.78
C ASN A 128 2.86 13.43 18.21
N GLY A 129 2.83 12.16 17.78
CA GLY A 129 1.75 11.23 18.07
C GLY A 129 0.55 11.33 17.11
N THR A 130 0.63 12.18 16.09
CA THR A 130 -0.34 12.19 14.99
C THR A 130 0.18 11.31 13.88
N ILE A 131 -0.40 10.12 13.78
CA ILE A 131 -0.07 9.10 12.79
C ILE A 131 -0.80 9.40 11.48
N THR A 132 -0.05 9.52 10.40
CA THR A 132 -0.59 9.83 9.08
C THR A 132 0.00 8.88 8.03
N PRO A 133 -0.80 8.03 7.39
CA PRO A 133 -0.38 7.30 6.20
C PRO A 133 -0.02 8.28 5.08
N ILE A 134 1.07 8.04 4.35
CA ILE A 134 1.55 8.92 3.28
C ILE A 134 1.36 8.26 1.92
N SER A 135 1.84 7.04 1.79
CA SER A 135 1.84 6.24 0.57
C SER A 135 1.53 4.79 0.90
N ARG A 136 1.10 4.05 -0.10
CA ARG A 136 0.77 2.63 0.01
C ARG A 136 1.13 1.91 -1.28
N THR A 137 1.40 0.61 -1.20
CA THR A 137 1.47 -0.24 -2.39
C THR A 137 0.12 -0.27 -3.12
N GLU A 138 0.15 -0.33 -4.45
CA GLU A 138 -1.05 -0.39 -5.28
C GLU A 138 -1.90 -1.64 -5.00
N ASP A 139 -3.19 -1.53 -5.31
CA ASP A 139 -4.07 -2.67 -5.38
C ASP A 139 -3.58 -3.66 -6.44
N LEU A 140 -3.76 -4.94 -6.19
CA LEU A 140 -3.32 -6.04 -7.06
C LEU A 140 -1.79 -6.17 -7.21
N ARG A 141 -1.01 -5.47 -6.41
CA ARG A 141 0.42 -5.74 -6.22
C ARG A 141 0.65 -6.51 -4.93
N GLY A 142 1.81 -7.13 -4.82
CA GLY A 142 2.13 -7.94 -3.64
C GLY A 142 1.36 -9.26 -3.55
N LEU A 143 0.85 -9.75 -4.67
CA LEU A 143 0.10 -11.01 -4.73
C LEU A 143 1.04 -12.21 -4.86
N PHE A 144 0.81 -13.23 -4.06
CA PHE A 144 1.57 -14.47 -4.14
C PHE A 144 0.72 -15.71 -3.78
N VAL A 145 1.18 -16.85 -4.23
CA VAL A 145 0.63 -18.16 -3.87
C VAL A 145 1.68 -18.92 -3.09
N TYR A 146 1.33 -19.37 -1.90
CA TYR A 146 2.23 -20.21 -1.13
C TYR A 146 2.11 -21.67 -1.57
N SER A 147 3.22 -22.25 -2.06
CA SER A 147 3.28 -23.62 -2.59
C SER A 147 4.61 -24.27 -2.21
N PRO A 148 4.75 -24.73 -0.94
CA PRO A 148 5.95 -25.35 -0.41
C PRO A 148 6.26 -26.72 -1.02
#